data_24f9f3e9f82e4b371897471ec6b6822d
#
_entry.id   24f9f3e9f82e4b371897471ec6b6822d
#
_cell.length_a   1.000
_cell.length_b   1.000
_cell.length_c   1.000
_cell.angle_alpha   90.00
_cell.angle_beta   90.00
_cell.angle_gamma   90.00
#
_symmetry.space_group_name_H-M   'P 1'
#
loop_
_entity.id
_entity.type
_entity.pdbx_description
1 polymer ?
#
loop_
_entity_poly.entity_id
_entity_poly.type
_entity_poly.pdbx_seq_one_letter_code
_entity_poly.pdbx_strand_id
1 'polypeptide(L)'
;MGQITGDWQAALKNEFHQPYYAKLYKTIMEEYRTRKVFPPPQDMFNAFEYTPLNDVKVVILGQDPYHNDGQANGLCFSVREDIDIPPSLVNIYKELHSDLGCYIPDNGCLEKWAKQGVFLLNTVLTVRAHQAFSHRGIGWEQFTDAVIQTLNDQDRPIVYLLWGRPAQMKKAMLNNPKQLVLTATHPSPLSASRGFFGCRHFSQTNEFLEKNGLAPIDWQIENIKKEQ
;
A
#
# COMPACT_ATOMS: atom_id res chain seq x y z
N MET A 1 0.73 20.52 1.59
CA MET A 1 0.02 19.29 1.19
C MET A 1 0.85 18.62 0.12
N GLY A 2 1.09 17.32 0.25
CA GLY A 2 1.80 16.55 -0.77
C GLY A 2 1.09 16.65 -2.13
N GLN A 3 1.84 16.47 -3.20
CA GLN A 3 1.31 16.48 -4.57
C GLN A 3 1.82 15.23 -5.29
N ILE A 4 0.98 14.68 -6.14
CA ILE A 4 1.40 13.62 -7.07
C ILE A 4 2.16 14.28 -8.20
N THR A 5 3.39 13.83 -8.46
CA THR A 5 4.31 14.39 -9.44
C THR A 5 4.81 13.31 -10.42
N GLY A 6 5.68 13.70 -11.34
CA GLY A 6 6.34 12.76 -12.25
C GLY A 6 5.40 12.04 -13.20
N ASP A 7 5.67 10.75 -13.42
CA ASP A 7 4.93 9.88 -14.34
C ASP A 7 3.49 9.60 -13.86
N TRP A 8 3.28 9.52 -12.55
CA TRP A 8 1.95 9.43 -11.97
C TRP A 8 1.08 10.66 -12.28
N GLN A 9 1.65 11.86 -12.20
CA GLN A 9 0.92 13.08 -12.55
C GLN A 9 0.46 13.07 -14.01
N ALA A 10 1.35 12.63 -14.91
CA ALA A 10 1.04 12.53 -16.33
C ALA A 10 -0.05 11.48 -16.60
N ALA A 11 0.06 10.29 -15.97
CA ALA A 11 -0.88 9.19 -16.16
C ALA A 11 -2.28 9.49 -15.60
N LEU A 12 -2.37 10.20 -14.47
CA LEU A 12 -3.62 10.53 -13.78
C LEU A 12 -4.16 11.92 -14.15
N LYS A 13 -3.59 12.59 -15.16
CA LYS A 13 -3.95 13.96 -15.52
C LYS A 13 -5.46 14.15 -15.71
N ASN A 14 -6.13 13.22 -16.35
CA ASN A 14 -7.56 13.29 -16.61
C ASN A 14 -8.39 13.13 -15.33
N GLU A 15 -7.93 12.34 -14.35
CA GLU A 15 -8.60 12.17 -13.07
C GLU A 15 -8.62 13.47 -12.26
N PHE A 16 -7.52 14.22 -12.28
CA PHE A 16 -7.44 15.50 -11.56
C PHE A 16 -8.43 16.56 -12.07
N HIS A 17 -8.95 16.39 -13.28
CA HIS A 17 -9.97 17.29 -13.87
C HIS A 17 -11.40 16.78 -13.67
N GLN A 18 -11.60 15.62 -13.05
CA GLN A 18 -12.94 15.08 -12.80
C GLN A 18 -13.67 15.86 -11.68
N PRO A 19 -14.98 16.07 -11.80
CA PRO A 19 -15.76 16.78 -10.78
C PRO A 19 -15.67 16.15 -9.39
N TYR A 20 -15.61 14.80 -9.32
CA TYR A 20 -15.48 14.12 -8.04
C TYR A 20 -14.15 14.44 -7.35
N TYR A 21 -13.05 14.56 -8.12
CA TYR A 21 -11.73 14.85 -7.57
C TYR A 21 -11.68 16.26 -6.99
N ALA A 22 -12.28 17.24 -7.67
CA ALA A 22 -12.40 18.60 -7.14
C ALA A 22 -13.18 18.62 -5.82
N LYS A 23 -14.28 17.87 -5.74
CA LYS A 23 -15.08 17.70 -4.50
C LYS A 23 -14.28 17.04 -3.40
N LEU A 24 -13.59 15.91 -3.72
CA LEU A 24 -12.72 15.20 -2.80
C LEU A 24 -11.65 16.13 -2.24
N TYR A 25 -10.93 16.84 -3.11
CA TYR A 25 -9.87 17.77 -2.71
C TYR A 25 -10.39 18.85 -1.75
N LYS A 26 -11.53 19.49 -2.07
CA LYS A 26 -12.16 20.47 -1.20
C LYS A 26 -12.54 19.89 0.16
N THR A 27 -13.10 18.68 0.19
CA THR A 27 -13.47 17.99 1.41
C THR A 27 -12.24 17.70 2.28
N ILE A 28 -11.17 17.19 1.69
CA ILE A 28 -9.93 16.88 2.42
C ILE A 28 -9.24 18.12 2.96
N MET A 29 -9.22 19.20 2.20
CA MET A 29 -8.70 20.49 2.68
C MET A 29 -9.46 21.00 3.90
N GLU A 30 -10.79 20.87 3.91
CA GLU A 30 -11.62 21.25 5.05
C GLU A 30 -11.39 20.32 6.26
N GLU A 31 -11.25 19.02 6.03
CA GLU A 31 -10.93 18.03 7.07
C GLU A 31 -9.60 18.37 7.76
N TYR A 32 -8.53 18.62 7.01
CA TYR A 32 -7.24 19.01 7.59
C TYR A 32 -7.28 20.37 8.31
N ARG A 33 -8.14 21.29 7.87
CA ARG A 33 -8.30 22.61 8.50
C ARG A 33 -9.02 22.54 9.84
N THR A 34 -9.99 21.64 9.98
CA THR A 34 -10.93 21.63 11.10
C THR A 34 -10.77 20.46 12.05
N ARG A 35 -10.01 19.44 11.64
CA ARG A 35 -9.85 18.19 12.38
C ARG A 35 -8.41 17.69 12.35
N LYS A 36 -8.07 16.80 13.26
CA LYS A 36 -6.83 16.03 13.17
C LYS A 36 -7.03 14.86 12.22
N VAL A 37 -6.23 14.84 11.17
CA VAL A 37 -6.32 13.85 10.08
C VAL A 37 -4.96 13.19 9.89
N PHE A 38 -4.96 11.90 9.56
CA PHE A 38 -3.76 11.12 9.24
C PHE A 38 -3.82 10.55 7.82
N PRO A 39 -2.66 10.35 7.18
CA PRO A 39 -1.32 10.80 7.59
C PRO A 39 -1.21 12.33 7.59
N PRO A 40 -0.12 12.92 8.06
CA PRO A 40 0.15 14.36 7.86
C PRO A 40 0.01 14.75 6.39
N PRO A 41 -0.41 16.00 6.06
CA PRO A 41 -0.73 16.39 4.68
C PRO A 41 0.40 16.19 3.68
N GLN A 42 1.66 16.32 4.12
CA GLN A 42 2.83 16.11 3.28
C GLN A 42 3.07 14.64 2.94
N ASP A 43 2.62 13.70 3.79
CA ASP A 43 2.86 12.26 3.65
C ASP A 43 1.73 11.54 2.89
N MET A 44 0.63 12.23 2.58
CA MET A 44 -0.59 11.63 2.02
C MET A 44 -0.35 10.86 0.73
N PHE A 45 0.62 11.29 -0.07
CA PHE A 45 0.95 10.67 -1.36
C PHE A 45 2.33 9.99 -1.39
N ASN A 46 2.88 9.63 -0.22
CA ASN A 46 4.20 8.99 -0.15
C ASN A 46 4.28 7.69 -0.97
N ALA A 47 3.18 6.92 -1.11
CA ALA A 47 3.18 5.75 -1.98
C ALA A 47 3.57 6.11 -3.43
N PHE A 48 3.03 7.21 -3.94
CA PHE A 48 3.31 7.69 -5.29
C PHE A 48 4.72 8.29 -5.42
N GLU A 49 5.20 8.94 -4.38
CA GLU A 49 6.52 9.56 -4.34
C GLU A 49 7.63 8.52 -4.30
N TYR A 50 7.50 7.51 -3.42
CA TYR A 50 8.53 6.48 -3.26
C TYR A 50 8.52 5.42 -4.36
N THR A 51 7.38 5.25 -5.05
CA THR A 51 7.23 4.26 -6.11
C THR A 51 6.67 4.93 -7.38
N PRO A 52 7.54 5.49 -8.25
CA PRO A 52 7.12 5.99 -9.57
C PRO A 52 6.35 4.93 -10.35
N LEU A 53 5.41 5.36 -11.21
CA LEU A 53 4.56 4.43 -11.98
C LEU A 53 5.40 3.42 -12.76
N ASN A 54 6.45 3.88 -13.44
CA ASN A 54 7.30 3.02 -14.27
C ASN A 54 8.14 2.01 -13.45
N ASP A 55 8.33 2.27 -12.16
CA ASP A 55 9.11 1.40 -11.26
C ASP A 55 8.24 0.38 -10.51
N VAL A 56 6.90 0.49 -10.59
CA VAL A 56 6.00 -0.43 -9.89
C VAL A 56 6.20 -1.86 -10.39
N LYS A 57 6.58 -2.77 -9.52
CA LYS A 57 6.69 -4.21 -9.75
C LYS A 57 5.63 -5.00 -8.98
N VAL A 58 5.28 -4.50 -7.79
CA VAL A 58 4.34 -5.14 -6.88
C VAL A 58 3.35 -4.10 -6.37
N VAL A 59 2.10 -4.48 -6.21
CA VAL A 59 1.05 -3.66 -5.61
C VAL A 59 0.50 -4.38 -4.40
N ILE A 60 0.52 -3.75 -3.24
CA ILE A 60 -0.15 -4.21 -2.02
C ILE A 60 -1.25 -3.22 -1.70
N LEU A 61 -2.50 -3.72 -1.55
CA LEU A 61 -3.63 -2.88 -1.24
C LEU A 61 -4.01 -2.97 0.24
N GLY A 62 -3.96 -1.83 0.93
CA GLY A 62 -4.55 -1.62 2.24
C GLY A 62 -5.94 -0.99 2.16
N GLN A 63 -6.56 -0.72 3.30
CA GLN A 63 -7.88 -0.10 3.38
C GLN A 63 -7.76 1.42 3.63
N ASP A 64 -7.58 1.82 4.86
CA ASP A 64 -7.36 3.20 5.29
C ASP A 64 -6.10 3.29 6.18
N PRO A 65 -5.53 4.49 6.37
CA PRO A 65 -4.35 4.65 7.20
C PRO A 65 -4.61 4.26 8.67
N TYR A 66 -3.56 3.96 9.40
CA TYR A 66 -3.63 3.91 10.86
C TYR A 66 -4.12 5.25 11.40
N HIS A 67 -5.02 5.20 12.40
CA HIS A 67 -5.71 6.38 12.90
C HIS A 67 -5.23 6.87 14.27
N ASN A 68 -4.17 6.27 14.83
CA ASN A 68 -3.53 6.74 16.04
C ASN A 68 -2.35 7.67 15.74
N ASP A 69 -1.99 8.49 16.72
CA ASP A 69 -0.95 9.49 16.59
C ASP A 69 0.41 8.87 16.18
N GLY A 70 1.07 9.50 15.24
CA GLY A 70 2.42 9.15 14.82
C GLY A 70 2.55 7.91 13.93
N GLN A 71 1.49 7.09 13.77
CA GLN A 71 1.58 5.82 13.05
C GLN A 71 1.72 5.98 11.54
N ALA A 72 0.71 6.59 10.90
CA ALA A 72 0.60 6.63 9.45
C ALA A 72 1.70 7.47 8.79
N ASN A 73 2.34 6.91 7.78
CA ASN A 73 3.37 7.54 6.97
C ASN A 73 3.03 7.57 5.45
N GLY A 74 1.77 7.34 5.09
CA GLY A 74 1.30 7.38 3.69
C GLY A 74 1.48 6.08 2.90
N LEU A 75 2.00 5.03 3.53
CA LEU A 75 2.14 3.69 2.96
C LEU A 75 1.24 2.70 3.68
N CYS A 76 0.54 1.82 2.96
CA CYS A 76 -0.31 0.83 3.61
C CYS A 76 0.52 -0.17 4.43
N PHE A 77 0.00 -0.60 5.58
CA PHE A 77 0.63 -1.47 6.58
C PHE A 77 1.89 -0.90 7.27
N SER A 78 2.48 0.17 6.75
CA SER A 78 3.69 0.79 7.27
C SER A 78 3.39 1.76 8.40
N VAL A 79 4.31 1.84 9.35
CA VAL A 79 4.34 2.88 10.38
C VAL A 79 5.71 3.57 10.40
N ARG A 80 5.83 4.67 11.14
CA ARG A 80 7.13 5.32 11.36
C ARG A 80 8.06 4.42 12.18
N GLU A 81 9.34 4.63 12.05
CA GLU A 81 10.39 3.78 12.67
C GLU A 81 10.32 3.69 14.18
N ASP A 82 9.86 4.76 14.84
CA ASP A 82 9.76 4.89 16.30
C ASP A 82 8.44 4.36 16.88
N ILE A 83 7.58 3.79 16.04
CA ILE A 83 6.26 3.27 16.42
C ILE A 83 6.30 1.75 16.55
N ASP A 84 5.63 1.23 17.57
CA ASP A 84 5.43 -0.21 17.73
C ASP A 84 4.82 -0.86 16.50
N ILE A 85 5.34 -2.02 16.14
CA ILE A 85 4.89 -2.74 14.94
C ILE A 85 3.43 -3.17 15.11
N PRO A 86 2.50 -2.72 14.23
CA PRO A 86 1.10 -3.08 14.34
C PRO A 86 0.85 -4.58 14.16
N PRO A 87 -0.21 -5.14 14.78
CA PRO A 87 -0.47 -6.59 14.76
C PRO A 87 -0.56 -7.23 13.38
N SER A 88 -1.12 -6.53 12.39
CA SER A 88 -1.16 -7.03 11.00
C SER A 88 0.23 -7.11 10.39
N LEU A 89 1.09 -6.12 10.66
CA LEU A 89 2.47 -6.11 10.16
C LEU A 89 3.33 -7.16 10.87
N VAL A 90 3.11 -7.40 12.18
CA VAL A 90 3.73 -8.54 12.88
C VAL A 90 3.43 -9.85 12.16
N ASN A 91 2.20 -10.06 11.72
CA ASN A 91 1.81 -11.27 10.98
C ASN A 91 2.41 -11.32 9.57
N ILE A 92 2.53 -10.18 8.89
CA ILE A 92 3.25 -10.07 7.62
C ILE A 92 4.71 -10.51 7.79
N TYR A 93 5.39 -10.04 8.83
CA TYR A 93 6.78 -10.43 9.12
C TYR A 93 6.92 -11.90 9.51
N LYS A 94 5.94 -12.49 10.22
CA LYS A 94 5.92 -13.93 10.52
C LYS A 94 5.80 -14.77 9.26
N GLU A 95 4.93 -14.38 8.33
CA GLU A 95 4.80 -15.06 7.03
C GLU A 95 6.08 -14.90 6.21
N LEU A 96 6.66 -13.71 6.19
CA LEU A 96 7.92 -13.44 5.51
C LEU A 96 9.07 -14.29 6.05
N HIS A 97 9.14 -14.44 7.38
CA HIS A 97 10.11 -15.35 8.04
C HIS A 97 9.90 -16.81 7.61
N SER A 98 8.64 -17.26 7.60
CA SER A 98 8.30 -18.65 7.21
C SER A 98 8.56 -18.92 5.73
N ASP A 99 8.31 -17.95 4.85
CA ASP A 99 8.41 -18.10 3.40
C ASP A 99 9.85 -17.96 2.88
N LEU A 100 10.60 -16.98 3.38
CA LEU A 100 11.92 -16.60 2.85
C LEU A 100 13.05 -16.67 3.87
N GLY A 101 12.77 -17.01 5.14
CA GLY A 101 13.78 -17.05 6.20
C GLY A 101 14.27 -15.68 6.68
N CYS A 102 13.61 -14.60 6.30
CA CYS A 102 13.93 -13.26 6.79
C CYS A 102 13.83 -13.21 8.33
N TYR A 103 14.73 -12.50 9.00
CA TYR A 103 14.54 -12.24 10.43
C TYR A 103 13.41 -11.22 10.64
N ILE A 104 12.78 -11.26 11.83
CA ILE A 104 11.74 -10.31 12.20
C ILE A 104 12.41 -8.99 12.61
N PRO A 105 12.18 -7.87 11.90
CA PRO A 105 12.83 -6.60 12.22
C PRO A 105 12.26 -5.96 13.49
N ASP A 106 12.97 -4.98 14.02
CA ASP A 106 12.60 -4.22 15.22
C ASP A 106 11.78 -2.95 14.95
N ASN A 107 11.40 -2.72 13.69
CA ASN A 107 10.62 -1.55 13.27
C ASN A 107 9.59 -1.91 12.19
N GLY A 108 8.64 -1.01 11.95
CA GLY A 108 7.54 -1.20 11.00
C GLY A 108 7.60 -0.27 9.78
N CYS A 109 8.75 0.30 9.44
CA CYS A 109 8.89 1.20 8.30
C CYS A 109 9.13 0.40 7.00
N LEU A 110 8.19 0.47 6.06
CA LEU A 110 8.25 -0.27 4.79
C LEU A 110 8.77 0.58 3.62
N GLU A 111 9.39 1.72 3.86
CA GLU A 111 9.92 2.58 2.79
C GLU A 111 10.93 1.86 1.88
N LYS A 112 11.74 0.94 2.44
CA LYS A 112 12.66 0.12 1.66
C LYS A 112 11.94 -0.70 0.59
N TRP A 113 10.76 -1.25 0.90
CA TRP A 113 9.95 -1.96 -0.09
C TRP A 113 9.44 -1.01 -1.17
N ALA A 114 8.89 0.15 -0.75
CA ALA A 114 8.38 1.14 -1.68
C ALA A 114 9.45 1.60 -2.69
N LYS A 115 10.65 1.88 -2.21
CA LYS A 115 11.80 2.32 -3.03
C LYS A 115 12.32 1.24 -4.00
N GLN A 116 11.92 -0.02 -3.83
CA GLN A 116 12.24 -1.12 -4.75
C GLN A 116 11.15 -1.39 -5.80
N GLY A 117 10.03 -0.67 -5.75
CA GLY A 117 8.91 -0.86 -6.66
C GLY A 117 7.70 -1.58 -6.06
N VAL A 118 7.61 -1.68 -4.72
CA VAL A 118 6.41 -2.16 -4.04
C VAL A 118 5.48 -0.99 -3.75
N PHE A 119 4.44 -0.84 -4.54
CA PHE A 119 3.45 0.23 -4.41
C PHE A 119 2.46 -0.10 -3.28
N LEU A 120 2.65 0.53 -2.12
CA LEU A 120 1.93 0.30 -0.87
C LEU A 120 0.73 1.25 -0.77
N LEU A 121 -0.37 0.93 -1.45
CA LEU A 121 -1.52 1.81 -1.61
C LEU A 121 -2.65 1.46 -0.65
N ASN A 122 -3.13 2.42 0.14
CA ASN A 122 -4.45 2.34 0.77
C ASN A 122 -5.54 2.73 -0.23
N THR A 123 -6.71 2.10 -0.18
CA THR A 123 -7.86 2.48 -1.04
C THR A 123 -8.54 3.77 -0.58
N VAL A 124 -8.35 4.16 0.68
CA VAL A 124 -8.71 5.45 1.27
C VAL A 124 -7.45 6.07 1.83
N LEU A 125 -7.03 7.25 1.35
CA LEU A 125 -5.69 7.78 1.65
C LEU A 125 -5.61 8.59 2.96
N THR A 126 -6.75 8.92 3.56
CA THR A 126 -6.80 9.73 4.79
C THR A 126 -7.82 9.19 5.78
N VAL A 127 -7.64 9.54 7.05
CA VAL A 127 -8.55 9.14 8.13
C VAL A 127 -8.53 10.19 9.25
N ARG A 128 -9.66 10.42 9.92
CA ARG A 128 -9.69 11.25 11.14
C ARG A 128 -9.01 10.52 12.30
N ALA A 129 -8.31 11.27 13.14
CA ALA A 129 -7.71 10.72 14.35
C ALA A 129 -8.74 9.92 15.17
N HIS A 130 -8.35 8.70 15.56
CA HIS A 130 -9.14 7.76 16.36
C HIS A 130 -10.50 7.32 15.78
N GLN A 131 -10.74 7.56 14.47
CA GLN A 131 -11.99 7.24 13.79
C GLN A 131 -11.73 6.42 12.52
N ALA A 132 -11.50 5.12 12.69
CA ALA A 132 -11.34 4.21 11.55
C ALA A 132 -12.50 4.38 10.54
N PHE A 133 -12.19 4.29 9.26
CA PHE A 133 -13.14 4.39 8.15
C PHE A 133 -13.88 5.72 7.99
N SER A 134 -13.48 6.76 8.72
CA SER A 134 -14.16 8.07 8.73
C SER A 134 -14.16 8.79 7.37
N HIS A 135 -13.25 8.46 6.46
CA HIS A 135 -13.17 9.05 5.11
C HIS A 135 -13.61 8.10 4.00
N ARG A 136 -14.30 7.00 4.33
CA ARG A 136 -14.91 6.14 3.31
C ARG A 136 -16.03 6.88 2.57
N GLY A 137 -16.11 6.64 1.27
CA GLY A 137 -17.19 7.17 0.44
C GLY A 137 -17.12 8.66 0.14
N ILE A 138 -16.02 9.34 0.48
CA ILE A 138 -15.84 10.77 0.14
C ILE A 138 -15.22 11.00 -1.23
N GLY A 139 -14.79 9.91 -1.92
CA GLY A 139 -14.23 9.95 -3.27
C GLY A 139 -12.84 9.30 -3.40
N TRP A 140 -12.18 8.91 -2.29
CA TRP A 140 -10.88 8.24 -2.36
C TRP A 140 -10.93 6.93 -3.13
N GLU A 141 -11.98 6.12 -2.92
CA GLU A 141 -12.12 4.83 -3.57
C GLU A 141 -12.22 4.98 -5.09
N GLN A 142 -12.91 6.01 -5.58
CA GLN A 142 -12.98 6.30 -7.01
C GLN A 142 -11.61 6.69 -7.58
N PHE A 143 -10.87 7.52 -6.85
CA PHE A 143 -9.53 7.92 -7.25
C PHE A 143 -8.56 6.74 -7.27
N THR A 144 -8.55 5.91 -6.21
CA THR A 144 -7.66 4.75 -6.14
C THR A 144 -8.05 3.65 -7.12
N ASP A 145 -9.32 3.54 -7.49
CA ASP A 145 -9.76 2.66 -8.58
C ASP A 145 -9.18 3.10 -9.92
N ALA A 146 -9.13 4.40 -10.21
CA ALA A 146 -8.45 4.93 -11.40
C ALA A 146 -6.93 4.64 -11.37
N VAL A 147 -6.30 4.72 -10.20
CA VAL A 147 -4.89 4.34 -10.03
C VAL A 147 -4.67 2.85 -10.33
N ILE A 148 -5.53 1.98 -9.80
CA ILE A 148 -5.47 0.53 -10.03
C ILE A 148 -5.69 0.23 -11.53
N GLN A 149 -6.63 0.91 -12.18
CA GLN A 149 -6.86 0.75 -13.62
C GLN A 149 -5.64 1.19 -14.43
N THR A 150 -5.02 2.31 -14.07
CA THR A 150 -3.78 2.79 -14.70
C THR A 150 -2.67 1.75 -14.62
N LEU A 151 -2.56 1.03 -13.49
CA LEU A 151 -1.60 -0.06 -13.31
C LEU A 151 -1.98 -1.30 -14.14
N ASN A 152 -3.26 -1.66 -14.19
CA ASN A 152 -3.75 -2.77 -15.00
C ASN A 152 -3.48 -2.56 -16.49
N ASP A 153 -3.52 -1.32 -16.96
CA ASP A 153 -3.31 -0.95 -18.37
C ASP A 153 -1.82 -0.94 -18.77
N GLN A 154 -0.88 -1.12 -17.82
CA GLN A 154 0.54 -1.17 -18.13
C GLN A 154 0.90 -2.45 -18.90
N ASP A 155 1.57 -2.31 -20.05
CA ASP A 155 2.01 -3.45 -20.88
C ASP A 155 3.30 -4.11 -20.35
N ARG A 156 3.30 -4.48 -19.06
CA ARG A 156 4.44 -5.08 -18.37
C ARG A 156 4.01 -5.94 -17.18
N PRO A 157 4.91 -6.84 -16.68
CA PRO A 157 4.64 -7.65 -15.50
C PRO A 157 4.46 -6.79 -14.25
N ILE A 158 3.38 -7.01 -13.52
CA ILE A 158 3.11 -6.46 -12.18
C ILE A 158 2.47 -7.56 -11.34
N VAL A 159 2.80 -7.64 -10.06
CA VAL A 159 2.18 -8.57 -9.11
C VAL A 159 1.26 -7.81 -8.17
N TYR A 160 0.02 -8.29 -8.00
CA TYR A 160 -0.92 -7.73 -7.01
C TYR A 160 -1.08 -8.69 -5.85
N LEU A 161 -0.84 -8.19 -4.64
CA LEU A 161 -1.07 -8.91 -3.39
C LEU A 161 -2.35 -8.38 -2.74
N LEU A 162 -3.44 -9.14 -2.87
CA LEU A 162 -4.77 -8.75 -2.42
C LEU A 162 -5.15 -9.53 -1.15
N TRP A 163 -4.94 -8.89 -0.01
CA TRP A 163 -5.14 -9.49 1.30
C TRP A 163 -6.46 -9.03 1.94
N GLY A 164 -7.36 -10.00 2.14
CA GLY A 164 -8.69 -9.78 2.69
C GLY A 164 -9.73 -9.35 1.65
N ARG A 165 -11.00 -9.47 2.04
CA ARG A 165 -12.14 -9.27 1.13
C ARG A 165 -12.17 -7.90 0.43
N PRO A 166 -11.92 -6.75 1.10
CA PRO A 166 -11.95 -5.45 0.43
C PRO A 166 -10.93 -5.33 -0.69
N ALA A 167 -9.69 -5.81 -0.47
CA ALA A 167 -8.66 -5.82 -1.51
C ALA A 167 -9.04 -6.79 -2.65
N GLN A 168 -9.54 -7.98 -2.32
CA GLN A 168 -9.93 -8.99 -3.30
C GLN A 168 -11.09 -8.54 -4.21
N MET A 169 -11.96 -7.63 -3.75
CA MET A 169 -13.02 -7.06 -4.61
C MET A 169 -12.43 -6.29 -5.80
N LYS A 170 -11.20 -5.77 -5.70
CA LYS A 170 -10.51 -5.10 -6.80
C LYS A 170 -10.01 -6.07 -7.88
N LYS A 171 -9.99 -7.39 -7.60
CA LYS A 171 -9.61 -8.41 -8.59
C LYS A 171 -10.46 -8.34 -9.87
N ALA A 172 -11.71 -7.93 -9.78
CA ALA A 172 -12.59 -7.78 -10.94
C ALA A 172 -12.10 -6.73 -11.97
N MET A 173 -11.23 -5.80 -11.54
CA MET A 173 -10.63 -4.78 -12.40
C MET A 173 -9.32 -5.25 -13.05
N LEU A 174 -8.74 -6.36 -12.57
CA LEU A 174 -7.40 -6.83 -12.94
C LEU A 174 -7.54 -7.97 -13.95
N ASN A 175 -7.42 -7.65 -15.22
CA ASN A 175 -7.62 -8.57 -16.34
C ASN A 175 -6.42 -8.65 -17.30
N ASN A 176 -5.31 -7.98 -17.00
CA ASN A 176 -4.13 -7.97 -17.83
C ASN A 176 -3.39 -9.33 -17.75
N PRO A 177 -3.23 -10.07 -18.86
CA PRO A 177 -2.63 -11.40 -18.84
C PRO A 177 -1.12 -11.41 -18.54
N LYS A 178 -0.45 -10.25 -18.60
CA LYS A 178 0.97 -10.11 -18.22
C LYS A 178 1.18 -9.97 -16.73
N GLN A 179 0.10 -9.80 -15.95
CA GLN A 179 0.15 -9.48 -14.53
C GLN A 179 -0.33 -10.67 -13.69
N LEU A 180 0.22 -10.80 -12.50
CA LEU A 180 -0.12 -11.85 -11.54
C LEU A 180 -0.95 -11.31 -10.40
N VAL A 181 -2.07 -11.96 -10.08
CA VAL A 181 -2.92 -11.60 -8.93
C VAL A 181 -2.90 -12.73 -7.92
N LEU A 182 -2.36 -12.47 -6.73
CA LEU A 182 -2.31 -13.38 -5.60
C LEU A 182 -3.30 -12.92 -4.53
N THR A 183 -4.07 -13.84 -3.97
CA THR A 183 -5.11 -13.55 -2.97
C THR A 183 -4.95 -14.39 -1.71
N ALA A 184 -5.08 -13.78 -0.54
CA ALA A 184 -5.07 -14.46 0.76
C ALA A 184 -6.06 -13.77 1.72
N THR A 185 -6.31 -14.37 2.88
CA THR A 185 -7.04 -13.67 3.95
C THR A 185 -6.24 -12.47 4.43
N HIS A 186 -6.88 -11.56 5.16
CA HIS A 186 -6.19 -10.38 5.70
C HIS A 186 -5.17 -10.80 6.78
N PRO A 187 -3.99 -10.14 6.88
CA PRO A 187 -2.96 -10.47 7.89
C PRO A 187 -3.35 -10.10 9.33
N SER A 188 -4.52 -9.52 9.57
CA SER A 188 -4.95 -9.19 10.93
C SER A 188 -5.02 -10.45 11.82
N PRO A 189 -4.80 -10.34 13.14
CA PRO A 189 -4.94 -11.47 14.08
C PRO A 189 -6.29 -12.19 13.98
N LEU A 190 -7.35 -11.51 13.55
CA LEU A 190 -8.68 -12.07 13.39
C LEU A 190 -8.83 -13.05 12.21
N SER A 191 -7.89 -13.03 11.26
CA SER A 191 -8.03 -13.79 10.00
C SER A 191 -6.76 -14.45 9.49
N ALA A 192 -5.59 -14.08 9.98
CA ALA A 192 -4.30 -14.55 9.44
C ALA A 192 -4.17 -16.09 9.44
N SER A 193 -4.66 -16.76 10.49
CA SER A 193 -4.65 -18.23 10.60
C SER A 193 -5.60 -18.94 9.64
N ARG A 194 -6.49 -18.20 8.96
CA ARG A 194 -7.49 -18.75 8.04
C ARG A 194 -7.05 -18.69 6.57
N GLY A 195 -5.75 -18.50 6.28
CA GLY A 195 -5.24 -18.56 4.93
C GLY A 195 -4.27 -17.43 4.53
N PHE A 196 -3.81 -16.59 5.46
CA PHE A 196 -2.69 -15.69 5.23
C PHE A 196 -1.36 -16.41 5.53
N PHE A 197 -1.24 -17.06 6.70
CA PHE A 197 -0.08 -17.87 7.00
C PHE A 197 0.02 -19.06 6.05
N GLY A 198 1.19 -19.23 5.44
CA GLY A 198 1.46 -20.23 4.42
C GLY A 198 1.02 -19.84 3.02
N CYS A 199 0.59 -18.59 2.77
CA CYS A 199 0.23 -18.14 1.43
C CYS A 199 1.45 -17.98 0.49
N ARG A 200 2.66 -17.82 1.05
CA ARG A 200 3.92 -17.75 0.31
C ARG A 200 3.95 -16.71 -0.81
N HIS A 201 3.28 -15.61 -0.61
CA HIS A 201 3.15 -14.56 -1.63
C HIS A 201 4.49 -13.88 -1.94
N PHE A 202 5.43 -13.84 -0.99
CA PHE A 202 6.72 -13.17 -1.17
C PHE A 202 7.65 -13.97 -2.10
N SER A 203 7.77 -15.28 -1.89
CA SER A 203 8.54 -16.16 -2.78
C SER A 203 7.90 -16.26 -4.15
N GLN A 204 6.56 -16.42 -4.24
CA GLN A 204 5.84 -16.43 -5.51
C GLN A 204 6.00 -15.12 -6.31
N THR A 205 6.02 -13.98 -5.60
CA THR A 205 6.28 -12.68 -6.22
C THR A 205 7.66 -12.65 -6.84
N ASN A 206 8.69 -13.01 -6.10
CA ASN A 206 10.07 -12.99 -6.61
C ASN A 206 10.26 -13.98 -7.76
N GLU A 207 9.72 -15.19 -7.65
CA GLU A 207 9.73 -16.15 -8.75
C GLU A 207 9.09 -15.61 -10.03
N PHE A 208 7.94 -14.93 -9.92
CA PHE A 208 7.28 -14.31 -11.07
C PHE A 208 8.11 -13.17 -11.66
N LEU A 209 8.69 -12.30 -10.83
CA LEU A 209 9.53 -11.19 -11.28
C LEU A 209 10.75 -11.72 -12.05
N GLU A 210 11.48 -12.69 -11.49
CA GLU A 210 12.67 -13.30 -12.09
C GLU A 210 12.34 -13.99 -13.43
N LYS A 211 11.24 -14.75 -13.50
CA LYS A 211 10.75 -15.37 -14.76
C LYS A 211 10.48 -14.36 -15.86
N ASN A 212 10.16 -13.11 -15.49
CA ASN A 212 9.91 -12.02 -16.43
C ASN A 212 11.13 -11.09 -16.60
N GLY A 213 12.31 -11.49 -16.13
CA GLY A 213 13.55 -10.73 -16.30
C GLY A 213 13.65 -9.49 -15.41
N LEU A 214 12.85 -9.40 -14.36
CA LEU A 214 12.87 -8.30 -13.39
C LEU A 214 13.64 -8.71 -12.14
N ALA A 215 14.34 -7.76 -11.53
CA ALA A 215 15.01 -7.97 -10.25
C ALA A 215 13.97 -8.30 -9.15
N PRO A 216 14.21 -9.34 -8.33
CA PRO A 216 13.37 -9.67 -7.20
C PRO A 216 13.35 -8.54 -6.16
N ILE A 217 12.37 -8.58 -5.27
CA ILE A 217 12.31 -7.68 -4.12
C ILE A 217 13.16 -8.27 -2.98
N ASP A 218 14.03 -7.44 -2.42
CA ASP A 218 14.63 -7.72 -1.12
C ASP A 218 13.61 -7.35 -0.03
N TRP A 219 12.94 -8.37 0.50
CA TRP A 219 11.87 -8.21 1.48
C TRP A 219 12.38 -7.98 2.90
N GLN A 220 13.69 -8.18 3.18
CA GLN A 220 14.23 -7.95 4.52
C GLN A 220 14.20 -6.46 4.86
N ILE A 221 13.57 -6.10 5.98
CA ILE A 221 13.70 -4.79 6.61
C ILE A 221 14.82 -4.89 7.65
N GLU A 222 15.76 -3.96 7.62
CA GLU A 222 16.87 -3.94 8.56
C GLU A 222 16.43 -3.44 9.95
N ASN A 223 17.12 -3.92 10.97
CA ASN A 223 16.99 -3.38 12.32
C ASN A 223 17.58 -1.96 12.38
N ILE A 224 16.87 -1.04 13.04
CA ILE A 224 17.35 0.33 13.29
C ILE A 224 18.06 0.44 14.65
N LYS A 225 17.72 -0.42 15.62
CA LYS A 225 18.45 -0.50 16.90
C LYS A 225 19.73 -1.28 16.67
N LYS A 226 20.90 -0.62 16.84
CA LYS A 226 22.17 -1.33 16.87
C LYS A 226 22.15 -2.30 18.06
N GLU A 227 22.47 -3.56 17.82
CA GLU A 227 22.79 -4.47 18.92
C GLU A 227 23.91 -3.85 19.76
N GLN A 228 23.63 -3.68 21.07
CA GLN A 228 24.61 -3.17 22.03
C GLN A 228 25.59 -4.26 22.43
#